data_11c3870151168dd28714d6ced5641ca0
#
_entry.id   11c3870151168dd28714d6ced5641ca0
#
_cell.length_a   1.000
_cell.length_b   1.000
_cell.length_c   1.000
_cell.angle_alpha   90.00
_cell.angle_beta   90.00
_cell.angle_gamma   90.00
#
_symmetry.space_group_name_H-M   'P 1'
#
loop_
_entity.id
_entity.type
_entity.pdbx_description
1 polymer ?
#
loop_
_entity_poly.entity_id
_entity_poly.type
_entity_poly.pdbx_seq_one_letter_code
_entity_poly.pdbx_strand_id
1 'polypeptide(L)'
;MNPDVQTSRSQLVQITPLPQLVPSRVCLSCDVCCRFPEPNSPLRPYFTGEEIRRAVARGMAPAQFTDLDGCQVSVVPSPVSDGYLCPAFDPLTSHCRIYDVRPLDCQIYPLMVMWNADRTQVVLGWDSKCPFLREGKGDEAGVVAYADRIAGLLEQEDTLETFAKNPQLIGHFQDDVVLLRTLPGLTERVKVMRDESSVTGEPQSPPSTQHLALSTQHFSSLTLADRPRFERAFASVETPLAAYAFASHFVWRALFSYSWAELDGHLSLFAEYADGVYMPLPPLPLPTGVRQDASPWPMTPRPSPAALAACFAFMRARNGGSAVSRIENVPDELQAPLQALGYRVVPKDSDYLYRSSDLATLAGDRYKSQRAACNRFERDSRYRCEPYQDAHREASLALFEEWAAQKEAEGLDAGARHMVKDSASAHREALTHHRALGLAGRVVWVDGAVRAYTFGYERSPSVFCILLEVADRRIPGLAQFLFRESCREAAGRGFEFINTMDDSGLPGLAQSKRAYRPVRMLPNYIATSLS
;
A
#
# COMPACT_ATOMS: atom_id res chain seq x y z
N MET A 1 -57.75 21.59 29.41
CA MET A 1 -57.70 20.20 29.00
C MET A 1 -56.59 20.06 28.01
N ASN A 2 -55.51 19.50 28.45
CA ASN A 2 -54.28 19.32 27.70
C ASN A 2 -54.19 17.84 27.37
N PRO A 3 -53.84 17.40 26.18
CA PRO A 3 -53.30 16.08 26.01
C PRO A 3 -51.80 16.10 25.76
N ASP A 4 -51.17 15.30 26.51
CA ASP A 4 -49.83 14.73 26.56
C ASP A 4 -49.02 14.79 25.28
N VAL A 5 -47.90 15.50 25.34
CA VAL A 5 -46.75 15.31 24.51
C VAL A 5 -45.89 14.25 25.18
N GLN A 6 -46.03 13.01 24.76
CA GLN A 6 -45.07 11.95 25.06
C GLN A 6 -43.77 12.21 24.33
N THR A 7 -42.79 12.77 25.01
CA THR A 7 -41.39 12.75 24.64
C THR A 7 -40.92 11.31 24.75
N SER A 8 -40.70 10.66 23.60
CA SER A 8 -39.97 9.41 23.51
C SER A 8 -38.55 9.62 24.03
N ARG A 9 -38.31 9.15 25.25
CA ARG A 9 -36.97 8.97 25.78
C ARG A 9 -36.33 7.86 24.93
N SER A 10 -35.40 8.23 24.04
CA SER A 10 -34.42 7.30 23.49
C SER A 10 -33.66 6.71 24.68
N GLN A 11 -33.89 5.43 24.94
CA GLN A 11 -33.12 4.65 25.90
C GLN A 11 -31.66 4.66 25.44
N LEU A 12 -30.83 5.36 26.20
CA LEU A 12 -29.37 5.29 26.10
C LEU A 12 -28.99 3.83 26.40
N VAL A 13 -28.55 3.11 25.38
CA VAL A 13 -27.91 1.80 25.56
C VAL A 13 -26.61 2.06 26.31
N GLN A 14 -26.63 1.87 27.63
CA GLN A 14 -25.43 1.79 28.43
C GLN A 14 -24.76 0.45 28.04
N ILE A 15 -23.77 0.51 27.13
CA ILE A 15 -22.87 -0.60 26.96
C ILE A 15 -22.15 -0.77 28.28
N THR A 16 -22.47 -1.83 29.00
CA THR A 16 -21.79 -2.23 30.23
C THR A 16 -20.29 -2.28 29.91
N PRO A 17 -19.39 -1.80 30.76
CA PRO A 17 -17.95 -1.83 30.48
C PRO A 17 -17.55 -3.25 30.10
N LEU A 18 -16.98 -3.41 28.89
CA LEU A 18 -16.54 -4.72 28.42
C LEU A 18 -15.46 -5.25 29.38
N PRO A 19 -15.47 -6.54 29.70
CA PRO A 19 -14.39 -7.12 30.49
C PRO A 19 -13.07 -6.94 29.74
N GLN A 20 -11.98 -6.73 30.46
CA GLN A 20 -10.67 -6.53 29.86
C GLN A 20 -9.79 -7.76 30.05
N LEU A 21 -9.11 -8.20 28.97
CA LEU A 21 -8.11 -9.25 29.05
C LEU A 21 -6.81 -8.71 29.69
N VAL A 22 -6.36 -7.54 29.20
CA VAL A 22 -5.14 -6.91 29.69
C VAL A 22 -5.46 -6.02 30.89
N PRO A 23 -4.88 -6.24 32.07
CA PRO A 23 -5.13 -5.39 33.23
C PRO A 23 -4.81 -3.91 32.95
N SER A 24 -5.66 -3.00 33.43
CA SER A 24 -5.50 -1.56 33.19
C SER A 24 -4.12 -1.03 33.54
N ARG A 25 -3.51 -1.52 34.63
CA ARG A 25 -2.15 -1.15 35.04
C ARG A 25 -1.07 -1.50 33.99
N VAL A 26 -1.30 -2.54 33.17
CA VAL A 26 -0.40 -2.94 32.08
C VAL A 26 -0.65 -2.07 30.86
N CYS A 27 -1.92 -1.86 30.48
CA CYS A 27 -2.26 -0.96 29.37
C CYS A 27 -1.79 0.47 29.62
N LEU A 28 -1.92 1.00 30.84
CA LEU A 28 -1.51 2.36 31.19
C LEU A 28 0.02 2.53 31.32
N SER A 29 0.79 1.47 31.18
CA SER A 29 2.26 1.52 31.10
C SER A 29 2.80 1.07 29.74
N CYS A 30 1.93 0.96 28.75
CA CYS A 30 2.23 0.47 27.39
C CYS A 30 1.69 1.45 26.35
N ASP A 31 2.39 1.60 25.26
CA ASP A 31 2.05 2.53 24.18
C ASP A 31 1.90 1.86 22.80
N VAL A 32 2.05 0.54 22.72
CA VAL A 32 2.12 -0.19 21.44
C VAL A 32 0.89 0.06 20.57
N CYS A 33 -0.33 -0.07 21.10
CA CYS A 33 -1.57 0.16 20.35
C CYS A 33 -1.91 1.65 20.15
N CYS A 34 -1.12 2.57 20.73
CA CYS A 34 -1.29 4.03 20.60
C CYS A 34 -0.25 4.67 19.68
N ARG A 35 0.68 3.87 19.12
CA ARG A 35 1.72 4.31 18.18
C ARG A 35 1.46 3.78 16.78
N PHE A 36 1.70 4.64 15.81
CA PHE A 36 1.45 4.34 14.39
C PHE A 36 2.67 4.74 13.57
N PRO A 37 3.11 3.90 12.62
CA PRO A 37 4.23 4.24 11.74
C PRO A 37 3.87 5.36 10.77
N GLU A 38 2.59 5.48 10.41
CA GLU A 38 2.10 6.37 9.36
C GLU A 38 0.83 7.10 9.81
N PRO A 39 0.57 8.32 9.27
CA PRO A 39 -0.63 9.09 9.61
C PRO A 39 -1.93 8.43 9.13
N ASN A 40 -1.82 7.55 8.13
CA ASN A 40 -2.95 6.83 7.51
C ASN A 40 -2.96 5.35 7.90
N SER A 41 -2.29 4.95 8.97
CA SER A 41 -2.25 3.56 9.43
C SER A 41 -3.67 2.98 9.53
N PRO A 42 -3.96 1.80 8.94
CA PRO A 42 -5.25 1.15 9.06
C PRO A 42 -5.55 0.65 10.48
N LEU A 43 -4.53 0.62 11.34
CA LEU A 43 -4.63 0.21 12.75
C LEU A 43 -5.12 1.33 13.68
N ARG A 44 -5.39 2.54 13.15
CA ARG A 44 -5.96 3.62 13.95
C ARG A 44 -7.36 3.22 14.43
N PRO A 45 -7.68 3.43 15.72
CA PRO A 45 -8.98 3.03 16.22
C PRO A 45 -10.11 3.78 15.52
N TYR A 46 -11.16 3.03 15.19
CA TYR A 46 -12.40 3.58 14.67
C TYR A 46 -13.28 4.03 15.86
N PHE A 47 -13.91 5.16 15.70
CA PHE A 47 -14.90 5.70 16.65
C PHE A 47 -16.24 5.82 15.95
N THR A 48 -17.29 5.25 16.51
CA THR A 48 -18.67 5.55 16.12
C THR A 48 -19.04 6.99 16.50
N GLY A 49 -20.05 7.57 15.88
CA GLY A 49 -20.46 8.94 16.20
C GLY A 49 -20.79 9.17 17.69
N GLU A 50 -21.29 8.17 18.40
CA GLU A 50 -21.51 8.25 19.85
C GLU A 50 -20.19 8.25 20.63
N GLU A 51 -19.24 7.41 20.24
CA GLU A 51 -17.90 7.35 20.86
C GLU A 51 -17.12 8.63 20.61
N ILE A 52 -17.26 9.26 19.42
CA ILE A 52 -16.71 10.59 19.13
C ILE A 52 -17.29 11.62 20.11
N ARG A 53 -18.61 11.67 20.28
CA ARG A 53 -19.22 12.63 21.23
C ARG A 53 -18.70 12.43 22.65
N ARG A 54 -18.53 11.18 23.11
CA ARG A 54 -17.95 10.88 24.43
C ARG A 54 -16.49 11.29 24.54
N ALA A 55 -15.69 11.03 23.51
CA ALA A 55 -14.28 11.39 23.47
C ALA A 55 -14.08 12.92 23.45
N VAL A 56 -14.90 13.64 22.69
CA VAL A 56 -14.89 15.12 22.67
C VAL A 56 -15.29 15.69 24.02
N ALA A 57 -16.31 15.14 24.69
CA ALA A 57 -16.69 15.53 26.05
C ALA A 57 -15.57 15.29 27.08
N ARG A 58 -14.61 14.40 26.79
CA ARG A 58 -13.41 14.14 27.60
C ARG A 58 -12.18 14.94 27.16
N GLY A 59 -12.35 15.89 26.24
CA GLY A 59 -11.33 16.86 25.86
C GLY A 59 -10.53 16.51 24.60
N MET A 60 -10.97 15.53 23.81
CA MET A 60 -10.44 15.39 22.45
C MET A 60 -10.96 16.53 21.56
N ALA A 61 -10.07 17.08 20.72
CA ALA A 61 -10.49 18.12 19.78
C ALA A 61 -11.37 17.53 18.65
N PRO A 62 -12.52 18.12 18.31
CA PRO A 62 -13.37 17.66 17.19
C PRO A 62 -12.61 17.54 15.87
N ALA A 63 -11.61 18.39 15.64
CA ALA A 63 -10.75 18.37 14.44
C ALA A 63 -9.90 17.07 14.31
N GLN A 64 -9.86 16.21 15.32
CA GLN A 64 -9.24 14.89 15.24
C GLN A 64 -10.13 13.84 14.55
N PHE A 65 -11.35 14.20 14.22
CA PHE A 65 -12.31 13.33 13.55
C PHE A 65 -12.73 13.97 12.23
N THR A 66 -12.51 13.24 11.14
CA THR A 66 -12.84 13.69 9.78
C THR A 66 -14.33 13.60 9.48
N ASP A 67 -15.03 12.72 10.19
CA ASP A 67 -16.48 12.53 10.14
C ASP A 67 -17.00 12.33 11.56
N LEU A 68 -18.01 13.13 11.97
CA LEU A 68 -18.57 13.06 13.31
C LEU A 68 -19.63 11.97 13.48
N ASP A 69 -20.06 11.34 12.40
CA ASP A 69 -20.98 10.20 12.43
C ASP A 69 -20.24 8.86 12.58
N GLY A 70 -18.93 8.86 12.33
CA GLY A 70 -18.03 7.73 12.58
C GLY A 70 -16.83 7.71 11.68
N CYS A 71 -15.62 7.63 12.25
CA CYS A 71 -14.37 7.53 11.48
C CYS A 71 -13.21 7.02 12.32
N GLN A 72 -12.11 6.68 11.64
CA GLN A 72 -10.83 6.48 12.32
C GLN A 72 -10.27 7.82 12.81
N VAL A 73 -9.70 7.83 14.03
CA VAL A 73 -9.10 9.03 14.60
C VAL A 73 -7.90 9.51 13.78
N SER A 74 -7.78 10.82 13.59
CA SER A 74 -6.57 11.44 13.00
C SER A 74 -5.45 11.46 14.01
N VAL A 75 -4.35 10.80 13.72
CA VAL A 75 -3.18 10.72 14.60
C VAL A 75 -2.29 11.96 14.47
N VAL A 76 -1.48 12.24 15.48
CA VAL A 76 -0.58 13.39 15.54
C VAL A 76 0.88 12.94 15.49
N PRO A 77 1.80 13.75 14.91
CA PRO A 77 3.22 13.43 14.96
C PRO A 77 3.71 13.22 16.41
N SER A 78 4.53 12.22 16.64
CA SER A 78 5.12 11.97 17.97
C SER A 78 6.12 13.06 18.32
N PRO A 79 6.04 13.70 19.51
CA PRO A 79 7.01 14.69 19.95
C PRO A 79 8.33 14.07 20.47
N VAL A 80 8.36 12.75 20.68
CA VAL A 80 9.48 12.07 21.38
C VAL A 80 10.15 10.96 20.57
N SER A 81 9.58 10.60 19.41
CA SER A 81 10.10 9.52 18.54
C SER A 81 9.59 9.71 17.12
N ASP A 82 10.14 8.95 16.17
CA ASP A 82 9.60 8.87 14.82
C ASP A 82 8.20 8.25 14.82
N GLY A 83 7.35 8.65 13.86
CA GLY A 83 5.98 8.18 13.67
C GLY A 83 4.92 9.05 14.35
N TYR A 84 3.76 8.45 14.61
CA TYR A 84 2.54 9.15 15.02
C TYR A 84 1.95 8.53 16.29
N LEU A 85 1.21 9.34 17.04
CA LEU A 85 0.51 8.94 18.25
C LEU A 85 -1.00 9.15 18.11
N CYS A 86 -1.76 8.30 18.80
CA CYS A 86 -3.16 8.60 19.09
C CYS A 86 -3.24 9.95 19.82
N PRO A 87 -4.08 10.90 19.39
CA PRO A 87 -4.19 12.22 20.06
C PRO A 87 -4.70 12.14 21.50
N ALA A 88 -5.30 11.01 21.90
CA ALA A 88 -5.67 10.74 23.28
C ALA A 88 -4.52 10.24 24.15
N PHE A 89 -3.41 9.82 23.59
CA PHE A 89 -2.25 9.30 24.31
C PHE A 89 -1.35 10.44 24.77
N ASP A 90 -0.97 10.42 26.04
CA ASP A 90 0.00 11.35 26.63
C ASP A 90 1.36 10.66 26.70
N PRO A 91 2.36 11.08 25.90
CA PRO A 91 3.67 10.45 25.86
C PRO A 91 4.52 10.68 27.12
N LEU A 92 4.16 11.66 27.96
CA LEU A 92 4.88 11.95 29.20
C LEU A 92 4.49 10.99 30.34
N THR A 93 3.21 10.63 30.37
CA THR A 93 2.66 9.75 31.42
C THR A 93 2.40 8.33 30.95
N SER A 94 2.48 8.08 29.64
CA SER A 94 2.04 6.84 28.97
C SER A 94 0.56 6.50 29.21
N HIS A 95 -0.27 7.51 29.49
CA HIS A 95 -1.68 7.30 29.78
C HIS A 95 -2.58 7.73 28.60
N CYS A 96 -3.65 6.97 28.40
CA CYS A 96 -4.75 7.38 27.53
C CYS A 96 -5.68 8.33 28.30
N ARG A 97 -5.84 9.56 27.82
CA ARG A 97 -6.69 10.61 28.46
C ARG A 97 -8.18 10.30 28.42
N ILE A 98 -8.60 9.42 27.53
CA ILE A 98 -10.00 8.98 27.40
C ILE A 98 -10.19 7.50 27.75
N TYR A 99 -9.32 6.96 28.62
CA TYR A 99 -9.26 5.52 28.91
C TYR A 99 -10.60 4.90 29.30
N ASP A 100 -11.42 5.64 30.04
CA ASP A 100 -12.74 5.22 30.51
C ASP A 100 -13.85 5.32 29.45
N VAL A 101 -13.64 6.07 28.38
CA VAL A 101 -14.60 6.25 27.26
C VAL A 101 -13.99 5.89 25.90
N ARG A 102 -12.91 5.12 25.89
CA ARG A 102 -12.24 4.70 24.65
C ARG A 102 -13.19 3.90 23.77
N PRO A 103 -12.99 3.90 22.44
CA PRO A 103 -13.86 3.21 21.50
C PRO A 103 -13.79 1.69 21.63
N LEU A 104 -14.74 0.98 21.03
CA LEU A 104 -14.84 -0.47 21.04
C LEU A 104 -13.53 -1.16 20.64
N ASP A 105 -12.90 -0.72 19.56
CA ASP A 105 -11.60 -1.22 19.09
C ASP A 105 -10.53 -1.23 20.19
N CYS A 106 -10.45 -0.15 20.95
CA CYS A 106 -9.50 -0.04 22.06
C CYS A 106 -9.94 -0.83 23.30
N GLN A 107 -11.25 -1.05 23.48
CA GLN A 107 -11.77 -1.79 24.64
C GLN A 107 -11.51 -3.29 24.53
N ILE A 108 -11.67 -3.85 23.31
CA ILE A 108 -11.48 -5.28 23.07
C ILE A 108 -10.01 -5.65 22.81
N TYR A 109 -9.15 -4.66 22.49
CA TYR A 109 -7.74 -4.94 22.22
C TYR A 109 -7.09 -5.75 23.37
N PRO A 110 -6.33 -6.79 23.10
CA PRO A 110 -5.68 -7.16 21.85
C PRO A 110 -6.52 -8.03 20.89
N LEU A 111 -7.82 -8.19 21.14
CA LEU A 111 -8.67 -8.83 20.14
C LEU A 111 -9.03 -7.84 19.03
N MET A 112 -9.22 -8.37 17.84
CA MET A 112 -9.57 -7.62 16.63
C MET A 112 -10.70 -8.33 15.89
N VAL A 113 -11.69 -7.55 15.44
CA VAL A 113 -12.74 -8.00 14.52
C VAL A 113 -12.30 -7.67 13.11
N MET A 114 -12.18 -8.67 12.25
CA MET A 114 -11.72 -8.46 10.88
C MET A 114 -12.32 -9.45 9.90
N TRP A 115 -12.23 -9.17 8.62
CA TRP A 115 -12.52 -10.16 7.58
C TRP A 115 -11.44 -11.24 7.55
N ASN A 116 -11.82 -12.48 7.20
CA ASN A 116 -10.85 -13.52 6.84
C ASN A 116 -10.19 -13.20 5.48
N ALA A 117 -9.16 -13.94 5.10
CA ALA A 117 -8.35 -13.67 3.92
C ALA A 117 -9.13 -13.60 2.60
N ASP A 118 -10.18 -14.41 2.45
CA ASP A 118 -11.06 -14.46 1.27
C ASP A 118 -12.30 -13.55 1.39
N ARG A 119 -12.43 -12.80 2.49
CA ARG A 119 -13.56 -11.89 2.78
C ARG A 119 -14.93 -12.57 2.79
N THR A 120 -14.98 -13.86 3.08
CA THR A 120 -16.22 -14.62 3.14
C THR A 120 -16.85 -14.63 4.53
N GLN A 121 -16.04 -14.44 5.58
CA GLN A 121 -16.46 -14.48 6.97
C GLN A 121 -15.80 -13.38 7.80
N VAL A 122 -16.54 -12.84 8.76
CA VAL A 122 -16.00 -12.00 9.83
C VAL A 122 -15.46 -12.90 10.93
N VAL A 123 -14.28 -12.59 11.42
CA VAL A 123 -13.54 -13.39 12.41
C VAL A 123 -13.06 -12.52 13.56
N LEU A 124 -12.90 -13.14 14.72
CA LEU A 124 -12.23 -12.57 15.88
C LEU A 124 -10.85 -13.21 16.01
N GLY A 125 -9.82 -12.40 16.06
CA GLY A 125 -8.45 -12.83 16.28
C GLY A 125 -7.75 -12.01 17.34
N TRP A 126 -6.53 -12.36 17.72
CA TRP A 126 -5.72 -11.56 18.62
C TRP A 126 -4.44 -11.08 17.95
N ASP A 127 -4.08 -9.82 18.21
CA ASP A 127 -2.89 -9.17 17.67
C ASP A 127 -1.63 -9.62 18.42
N SER A 128 -0.73 -10.31 17.71
CA SER A 128 0.54 -10.81 18.24
C SER A 128 1.52 -9.69 18.66
N LYS A 129 1.25 -8.44 18.29
CA LYS A 129 2.07 -7.29 18.69
C LYS A 129 1.87 -6.90 20.16
N CYS A 130 0.76 -7.32 20.80
CA CYS A 130 0.52 -7.00 22.20
C CYS A 130 1.59 -7.61 23.11
N PRO A 131 2.41 -6.81 23.84
CA PRO A 131 3.49 -7.33 24.67
C PRO A 131 2.98 -8.24 25.78
N PHE A 132 1.78 -7.99 26.32
CA PHE A 132 1.18 -8.81 27.38
C PHE A 132 0.97 -10.26 26.95
N LEU A 133 0.55 -10.48 25.71
CA LEU A 133 0.34 -11.81 25.15
C LEU A 133 1.66 -12.42 24.68
N ARG A 134 2.50 -11.64 24.00
CA ARG A 134 3.79 -12.11 23.48
C ARG A 134 4.74 -12.58 24.59
N GLU A 135 4.72 -11.93 25.75
CA GLU A 135 5.57 -12.30 26.91
C GLU A 135 5.01 -13.44 27.75
N GLY A 136 3.93 -14.11 27.31
CA GLY A 136 3.31 -15.23 28.01
C GLY A 136 2.67 -14.85 29.37
N LYS A 137 2.37 -13.56 29.58
CA LYS A 137 1.69 -13.07 30.78
C LYS A 137 0.19 -13.36 30.79
N GLY A 138 -0.40 -13.70 29.63
CA GLY A 138 -1.73 -14.25 29.50
C GLY A 138 -1.63 -15.75 29.21
N ASP A 139 -2.31 -16.61 29.99
CA ASP A 139 -2.39 -18.02 29.66
C ASP A 139 -3.28 -18.21 28.42
N GLU A 140 -2.94 -19.17 27.58
CA GLU A 140 -3.66 -19.44 26.33
C GLU A 140 -5.15 -19.79 26.59
N ALA A 141 -5.44 -20.52 27.64
CA ALA A 141 -6.80 -20.86 28.04
C ALA A 141 -7.62 -19.61 28.44
N GLY A 142 -7.00 -18.66 29.14
CA GLY A 142 -7.60 -17.39 29.50
C GLY A 142 -7.89 -16.51 28.30
N VAL A 143 -6.99 -16.50 27.29
CA VAL A 143 -7.19 -15.77 26.02
C VAL A 143 -8.38 -16.35 25.25
N VAL A 144 -8.46 -17.68 25.13
CA VAL A 144 -9.55 -18.38 24.45
C VAL A 144 -10.88 -18.13 25.16
N ALA A 145 -10.93 -18.26 26.48
CA ALA A 145 -12.16 -18.00 27.27
C ALA A 145 -12.61 -16.53 27.15
N TYR A 146 -11.66 -15.59 27.10
CA TYR A 146 -11.98 -14.19 26.87
C TYR A 146 -12.53 -13.96 25.46
N ALA A 147 -11.91 -14.59 24.43
CA ALA A 147 -12.40 -14.51 23.06
C ALA A 147 -13.82 -15.07 22.91
N ASP A 148 -14.15 -16.18 23.58
CA ASP A 148 -15.51 -16.74 23.59
C ASP A 148 -16.52 -15.75 24.18
N ARG A 149 -16.12 -15.08 25.26
CA ARG A 149 -16.99 -14.09 25.92
C ARG A 149 -17.19 -12.86 25.02
N ILE A 150 -16.14 -12.36 24.39
CA ILE A 150 -16.24 -11.22 23.47
C ILE A 150 -17.03 -11.62 22.22
N ALA A 151 -16.79 -12.80 21.63
CA ALA A 151 -17.57 -13.29 20.50
C ALA A 151 -19.08 -13.33 20.83
N GLY A 152 -19.43 -13.85 22.02
CA GLY A 152 -20.84 -13.87 22.48
C GLY A 152 -21.45 -12.46 22.64
N LEU A 153 -20.67 -11.45 23.01
CA LEU A 153 -21.12 -10.05 23.07
C LEU A 153 -21.26 -9.43 21.67
N LEU A 154 -20.33 -9.73 20.75
CA LEU A 154 -20.35 -9.23 19.39
C LEU A 154 -21.50 -9.80 18.55
N GLU A 155 -22.01 -10.96 18.90
CA GLU A 155 -23.15 -11.62 18.26
C GLU A 155 -24.53 -11.22 18.86
N GLN A 156 -24.55 -10.28 19.83
CA GLN A 156 -25.82 -9.74 20.36
C GLN A 156 -26.45 -8.73 19.41
N GLU A 157 -27.77 -8.68 19.33
CA GLU A 157 -28.52 -7.88 18.36
C GLU A 157 -28.11 -6.40 18.33
N ASP A 158 -27.97 -5.76 19.51
CA ASP A 158 -27.58 -4.36 19.62
C ASP A 158 -26.17 -4.09 19.06
N THR A 159 -25.26 -5.06 19.24
CA THR A 159 -23.89 -4.98 18.72
C THR A 159 -23.89 -5.24 17.22
N LEU A 160 -24.64 -6.22 16.73
CA LEU A 160 -24.81 -6.51 15.31
C LEU A 160 -25.36 -5.27 14.57
N GLU A 161 -26.34 -4.57 15.17
CA GLU A 161 -26.87 -3.32 14.61
C GLU A 161 -25.81 -2.21 14.57
N THR A 162 -24.96 -2.11 15.60
CA THR A 162 -23.85 -1.13 15.64
C THR A 162 -22.86 -1.38 14.51
N PHE A 163 -22.46 -2.63 14.28
CA PHE A 163 -21.57 -3.00 13.18
C PHE A 163 -22.23 -2.81 11.81
N ALA A 164 -23.53 -3.09 11.70
CA ALA A 164 -24.27 -2.85 10.46
C ALA A 164 -24.27 -1.35 10.08
N LYS A 165 -24.43 -0.46 11.06
CA LYS A 165 -24.34 1.00 10.86
C LYS A 165 -22.91 1.50 10.64
N ASN A 166 -21.90 0.76 11.11
CA ASN A 166 -20.49 1.13 11.06
C ASN A 166 -19.65 -0.06 10.55
N PRO A 167 -19.79 -0.45 9.27
CA PRO A 167 -19.09 -1.62 8.72
C PRO A 167 -17.55 -1.46 8.73
N GLN A 168 -17.04 -0.25 8.89
CA GLN A 168 -15.61 0.05 9.04
C GLN A 168 -15.03 -0.38 10.39
N LEU A 169 -15.86 -0.78 11.37
CA LEU A 169 -15.43 -1.46 12.60
C LEU A 169 -14.84 -2.85 12.31
N ILE A 170 -15.16 -3.43 11.14
CA ILE A 170 -14.59 -4.71 10.71
C ILE A 170 -13.29 -4.42 9.94
N GLY A 171 -12.18 -4.71 10.59
CA GLY A 171 -10.85 -4.51 9.99
C GLY A 171 -10.59 -5.40 8.77
N HIS A 172 -9.56 -5.08 8.04
CA HIS A 172 -9.04 -5.93 6.97
C HIS A 172 -8.25 -7.11 7.55
N PHE A 173 -8.13 -8.19 6.77
CA PHE A 173 -7.31 -9.34 7.14
C PHE A 173 -5.86 -8.91 7.42
N GLN A 174 -5.28 -9.45 8.49
CA GLN A 174 -3.90 -9.22 8.88
C GLN A 174 -3.24 -10.57 9.19
N ASP A 175 -2.10 -10.83 8.57
CA ASP A 175 -1.37 -12.10 8.69
C ASP A 175 -0.78 -12.34 10.08
N ASP A 176 -0.54 -11.28 10.84
CA ASP A 176 0.04 -11.31 12.18
C ASP A 176 -1.02 -11.38 13.30
N VAL A 177 -2.28 -11.57 12.92
CA VAL A 177 -3.39 -11.83 13.83
C VAL A 177 -3.70 -13.32 13.87
N VAL A 178 -3.66 -13.89 15.07
CA VAL A 178 -4.02 -15.30 15.29
C VAL A 178 -5.53 -15.44 15.36
N LEU A 179 -6.12 -16.18 14.43
CA LEU A 179 -7.57 -16.40 14.37
C LEU A 179 -8.05 -17.27 15.52
N LEU A 180 -9.09 -16.83 16.22
CA LEU A 180 -9.65 -17.52 17.38
C LEU A 180 -11.07 -18.03 17.14
N ARG A 181 -11.95 -17.20 16.57
CA ARG A 181 -13.38 -17.51 16.37
C ARG A 181 -13.89 -16.92 15.06
N THR A 182 -14.86 -17.58 14.47
CA THR A 182 -15.73 -17.01 13.44
C THR A 182 -16.91 -16.31 14.08
N LEU A 183 -17.45 -15.27 13.44
CA LEU A 183 -18.60 -14.49 13.87
C LEU A 183 -19.71 -14.62 12.81
N PRO A 184 -20.47 -15.71 12.80
CA PRO A 184 -21.44 -16.00 11.74
C PRO A 184 -22.61 -15.02 11.72
N GLY A 185 -23.16 -14.63 12.86
CA GLY A 185 -24.27 -13.66 12.95
C GLY A 185 -23.84 -12.29 12.43
N LEU A 186 -22.65 -11.84 12.80
CA LEU A 186 -22.07 -10.60 12.28
C LEU A 186 -21.80 -10.69 10.77
N THR A 187 -21.29 -11.83 10.29
CA THR A 187 -21.07 -12.07 8.86
C THR A 187 -22.36 -11.93 8.06
N GLU A 188 -23.42 -12.59 8.49
CA GLU A 188 -24.73 -12.54 7.81
C GLU A 188 -25.34 -11.14 7.88
N ARG A 189 -25.30 -10.48 9.03
CA ARG A 189 -25.84 -9.13 9.20
C ARG A 189 -25.22 -8.13 8.24
N VAL A 190 -23.88 -8.17 8.08
CA VAL A 190 -23.18 -7.24 7.20
C VAL A 190 -23.37 -7.59 5.71
N LYS A 191 -23.58 -8.89 5.38
CA LYS A 191 -23.93 -9.32 4.02
C LYS A 191 -25.32 -8.85 3.61
N VAL A 192 -26.33 -9.05 4.47
CA VAL A 192 -27.72 -8.63 4.22
C VAL A 192 -27.80 -7.13 3.95
N MET A 193 -27.08 -6.30 4.71
CA MET A 193 -27.04 -4.84 4.49
C MET A 193 -26.39 -4.46 3.15
N ARG A 194 -25.43 -5.26 2.65
CA ARG A 194 -24.89 -5.07 1.30
C ARG A 194 -25.92 -5.39 0.22
N ASP A 195 -26.73 -6.40 0.42
CA ASP A 195 -27.76 -6.81 -0.53
C ASP A 195 -28.99 -5.88 -0.45
N GLU A 196 -29.41 -5.44 0.74
CA GLU A 196 -30.53 -4.50 0.92
C GLU A 196 -30.20 -3.08 0.42
N SER A 197 -28.95 -2.63 0.50
CA SER A 197 -28.51 -1.38 -0.12
C SER A 197 -28.64 -1.41 -1.66
N SER A 198 -28.83 -2.58 -2.25
CA SER A 198 -29.10 -2.77 -3.67
C SER A 198 -30.59 -2.77 -4.01
N VAL A 199 -31.51 -2.84 -3.03
CA VAL A 199 -32.97 -3.08 -3.25
C VAL A 199 -33.86 -1.94 -2.77
N THR A 200 -33.49 -1.13 -1.79
CA THR A 200 -34.31 -0.03 -1.26
C THR A 200 -33.89 1.34 -1.84
N GLY A 201 -34.13 1.53 -3.13
CA GLY A 201 -34.10 2.84 -3.77
C GLY A 201 -35.53 3.40 -3.85
N GLU A 202 -35.94 4.28 -2.94
CA GLU A 202 -37.00 5.23 -3.26
C GLU A 202 -36.58 6.10 -4.46
N PRO A 203 -37.52 6.54 -5.32
CA PRO A 203 -37.19 7.27 -6.54
C PRO A 203 -36.74 8.68 -6.18
N GLN A 204 -35.48 8.85 -5.85
CA GLN A 204 -34.80 10.12 -5.92
C GLN A 204 -34.49 10.42 -7.40
N SER A 205 -34.54 11.70 -7.76
CA SER A 205 -34.31 12.29 -9.10
C SER A 205 -33.42 11.44 -10.02
N PRO A 206 -33.68 11.36 -11.30
CA PRO A 206 -33.01 10.43 -12.21
C PRO A 206 -31.51 10.49 -11.99
N PRO A 207 -30.85 9.34 -11.75
CA PRO A 207 -29.41 9.31 -11.52
C PRO A 207 -28.73 9.96 -12.71
N SER A 208 -27.78 10.85 -12.42
CA SER A 208 -27.00 11.50 -13.47
C SER A 208 -26.46 10.42 -14.39
N THR A 209 -26.49 10.65 -15.71
CA THR A 209 -26.07 9.72 -16.77
C THR A 209 -24.70 9.05 -16.52
N GLN A 210 -23.89 9.61 -15.58
CA GLN A 210 -22.59 9.08 -15.17
C GLN A 210 -22.69 7.83 -14.27
N HIS A 211 -23.70 7.71 -13.38
CA HIS A 211 -23.86 6.53 -12.51
C HIS A 211 -24.33 5.28 -13.27
N LEU A 212 -25.14 5.45 -14.31
CA LEU A 212 -25.57 4.34 -15.18
C LEU A 212 -24.42 3.80 -16.05
N ALA A 213 -23.46 4.66 -16.44
CA ALA A 213 -22.32 4.25 -17.26
C ALA A 213 -21.34 3.31 -16.53
N LEU A 214 -21.22 3.43 -15.19
CA LEU A 214 -20.31 2.60 -14.39
C LEU A 214 -20.86 1.20 -14.07
N SER A 215 -22.19 1.05 -13.94
CA SER A 215 -22.83 -0.24 -13.65
C SER A 215 -22.81 -1.24 -14.82
N THR A 216 -22.54 -0.77 -16.04
CA THR A 216 -22.45 -1.60 -17.26
C THR A 216 -21.01 -1.88 -17.70
N GLN A 217 -20.00 -1.37 -16.99
CA GLN A 217 -18.61 -1.54 -17.40
C GLN A 217 -17.99 -2.80 -16.80
N HIS A 218 -17.36 -3.60 -17.66
CA HIS A 218 -16.64 -4.80 -17.24
C HIS A 218 -15.23 -4.44 -16.76
N PHE A 219 -14.98 -4.72 -15.49
CA PHE A 219 -13.62 -4.71 -14.93
C PHE A 219 -12.99 -6.08 -15.14
N SER A 220 -11.79 -6.09 -15.69
CA SER A 220 -11.00 -7.30 -15.94
C SER A 220 -9.81 -7.37 -14.99
N SER A 221 -9.51 -8.55 -14.45
CA SER A 221 -8.27 -8.76 -13.69
C SER A 221 -7.06 -8.64 -14.60
N LEU A 222 -5.96 -8.07 -14.09
CA LEU A 222 -4.73 -7.90 -14.86
C LEU A 222 -4.04 -9.25 -15.13
N THR A 223 -3.86 -9.58 -16.40
CA THR A 223 -3.23 -10.83 -16.87
C THR A 223 -2.12 -10.55 -17.88
N LEU A 224 -1.27 -11.54 -18.17
CA LEU A 224 -0.23 -11.41 -19.21
C LEU A 224 -0.81 -11.12 -20.60
N ALA A 225 -2.04 -11.55 -20.89
CA ALA A 225 -2.71 -11.28 -22.16
C ALA A 225 -3.00 -9.79 -22.38
N ASP A 226 -3.07 -9.01 -21.30
CA ASP A 226 -3.35 -7.57 -21.37
C ASP A 226 -2.10 -6.73 -21.71
N ARG A 227 -0.91 -7.33 -21.58
CA ARG A 227 0.37 -6.64 -21.81
C ARG A 227 0.39 -5.82 -23.12
N PRO A 228 0.01 -6.34 -24.30
CA PRO A 228 0.07 -5.54 -25.53
C PRO A 228 -0.85 -4.30 -25.52
N ARG A 229 -1.96 -4.37 -24.79
CA ARG A 229 -2.88 -3.23 -24.63
C ARG A 229 -2.25 -2.14 -23.76
N PHE A 230 -1.69 -2.51 -22.62
CA PHE A 230 -1.01 -1.59 -21.71
C PHE A 230 0.24 -0.97 -22.34
N GLU A 231 1.05 -1.75 -23.06
CA GLU A 231 2.24 -1.22 -23.74
C GLU A 231 1.88 -0.18 -24.80
N ARG A 232 0.80 -0.38 -25.54
CA ARG A 232 0.30 0.66 -26.48
C ARG A 232 -0.13 1.93 -25.76
N ALA A 233 -0.82 1.82 -24.62
CA ALA A 233 -1.21 2.97 -23.83
C ALA A 233 0.01 3.69 -23.22
N PHE A 234 0.98 2.95 -22.70
CA PHE A 234 2.22 3.52 -22.16
C PHE A 234 3.09 4.20 -23.21
N ALA A 235 3.12 3.66 -24.44
CA ALA A 235 3.85 4.28 -25.55
C ALA A 235 3.29 5.65 -25.97
N SER A 236 2.03 5.95 -25.62
CA SER A 236 1.42 7.26 -25.86
C SER A 236 1.79 8.32 -24.82
N VAL A 237 2.43 7.91 -23.71
CA VAL A 237 2.78 8.80 -22.59
C VAL A 237 4.29 8.97 -22.51
N GLU A 238 4.76 10.19 -22.79
CA GLU A 238 6.19 10.53 -22.68
C GLU A 238 6.56 10.91 -21.25
N THR A 239 6.88 9.92 -20.43
CA THR A 239 7.43 10.12 -19.11
C THR A 239 8.54 9.12 -18.84
N PRO A 240 9.66 9.52 -18.22
CA PRO A 240 10.72 8.60 -17.82
C PRO A 240 10.42 7.85 -16.51
N LEU A 241 9.25 8.08 -15.88
CA LEU A 241 8.86 7.42 -14.62
C LEU A 241 8.75 5.91 -14.80
N ALA A 242 9.32 5.17 -13.87
CA ALA A 242 9.38 3.72 -13.90
C ALA A 242 8.00 3.05 -13.82
N ALA A 243 7.03 3.69 -13.17
CA ALA A 243 5.68 3.15 -13.02
C ALA A 243 4.92 2.96 -14.36
N TYR A 244 5.36 3.61 -15.45
CA TYR A 244 4.67 3.53 -16.75
C TYR A 244 5.15 2.34 -17.60
N ALA A 245 5.18 1.16 -16.99
CA ALA A 245 5.51 -0.10 -17.66
C ALA A 245 4.64 -1.24 -17.12
N PHE A 246 4.25 -2.17 -17.98
CA PHE A 246 3.41 -3.31 -17.57
C PHE A 246 4.09 -4.16 -16.50
N ALA A 247 5.39 -4.41 -16.65
CA ALA A 247 6.16 -5.22 -15.72
C ALA A 247 6.18 -4.64 -14.30
N SER A 248 6.22 -3.29 -14.15
CA SER A 248 6.26 -2.64 -12.84
C SER A 248 5.00 -2.85 -12.00
N HIS A 249 3.88 -3.18 -12.62
CA HIS A 249 2.63 -3.54 -11.92
C HIS A 249 2.45 -5.06 -11.83
N PHE A 250 2.69 -5.77 -12.93
CA PHE A 250 2.40 -7.18 -12.99
C PHE A 250 3.17 -8.01 -11.95
N VAL A 251 4.42 -7.66 -11.65
CA VAL A 251 5.21 -8.39 -10.64
C VAL A 251 4.63 -8.28 -9.23
N TRP A 252 3.84 -7.24 -8.96
CA TRP A 252 3.20 -7.02 -7.68
C TRP A 252 1.76 -7.55 -7.57
N ARG A 253 1.28 -8.27 -8.61
CA ARG A 253 -0.12 -8.73 -8.68
C ARG A 253 -0.51 -9.74 -7.59
N ALA A 254 0.44 -10.37 -6.95
CA ALA A 254 0.16 -11.27 -5.82
C ALA A 254 -0.05 -10.49 -4.51
N LEU A 255 0.45 -9.24 -4.43
CA LEU A 255 0.25 -8.34 -3.31
C LEU A 255 -0.97 -7.43 -3.53
N PHE A 256 -1.08 -6.86 -4.74
CA PHE A 256 -2.20 -6.01 -5.13
C PHE A 256 -3.14 -6.78 -6.06
N SER A 257 -4.43 -6.78 -5.75
CA SER A 257 -5.45 -7.25 -6.70
C SER A 257 -5.67 -6.18 -7.76
N TYR A 258 -5.00 -6.33 -8.91
CA TYR A 258 -5.16 -5.39 -10.01
C TYR A 258 -6.38 -5.69 -10.85
N SER A 259 -7.18 -4.66 -11.10
CA SER A 259 -8.26 -4.66 -12.09
C SER A 259 -8.14 -3.48 -13.03
N TRP A 260 -8.67 -3.60 -14.24
CA TRP A 260 -8.64 -2.51 -15.21
C TRP A 260 -9.95 -2.42 -16.00
N ALA A 261 -10.26 -1.23 -16.49
CA ALA A 261 -11.40 -0.96 -17.36
C ALA A 261 -11.07 0.15 -18.35
N GLU A 262 -11.84 0.23 -19.43
CA GLU A 262 -11.82 1.38 -20.35
C GLU A 262 -12.92 2.36 -19.92
N LEU A 263 -12.53 3.50 -19.40
CA LEU A 263 -13.41 4.56 -18.92
C LEU A 263 -13.24 5.81 -19.78
N ASP A 264 -14.30 6.24 -20.45
CA ASP A 264 -14.29 7.44 -21.30
C ASP A 264 -13.08 7.49 -22.26
N GLY A 265 -12.83 6.38 -22.98
CA GLY A 265 -11.70 6.27 -23.92
C GLY A 265 -10.32 6.17 -23.30
N HIS A 266 -10.24 5.94 -21.99
CA HIS A 266 -8.98 5.80 -21.25
C HIS A 266 -8.85 4.42 -20.61
N LEU A 267 -7.67 3.83 -20.72
CA LEU A 267 -7.30 2.62 -19.96
C LEU A 267 -7.03 3.02 -18.51
N SER A 268 -7.85 2.52 -17.61
CA SER A 268 -7.81 2.85 -16.18
C SER A 268 -7.43 1.60 -15.39
N LEU A 269 -6.29 1.66 -14.69
CA LEU A 269 -5.77 0.58 -13.83
C LEU A 269 -6.08 0.92 -12.37
N PHE A 270 -6.60 -0.07 -11.67
CA PHE A 270 -6.90 0.01 -10.24
C PHE A 270 -6.13 -1.06 -9.50
N ALA A 271 -5.62 -0.71 -8.34
CA ALA A 271 -4.96 -1.60 -7.39
C ALA A 271 -5.80 -1.66 -6.11
N GLU A 272 -6.17 -2.85 -5.69
CA GLU A 272 -6.83 -3.08 -4.39
C GLU A 272 -5.82 -3.69 -3.44
N TYR A 273 -5.64 -3.05 -2.29
CA TYR A 273 -4.80 -3.50 -1.18
C TYR A 273 -5.60 -3.42 0.11
N ALA A 274 -4.99 -3.77 1.24
CA ALA A 274 -5.65 -3.85 2.55
C ALA A 274 -6.41 -2.57 2.95
N ASP A 275 -5.98 -1.39 2.50
CA ASP A 275 -6.58 -0.09 2.82
C ASP A 275 -7.69 0.34 1.84
N GLY A 276 -7.86 -0.36 0.71
CA GLY A 276 -8.89 -0.08 -0.29
C GLY A 276 -8.37 -0.02 -1.72
N VAL A 277 -9.17 0.60 -2.61
CA VAL A 277 -8.89 0.71 -4.04
C VAL A 277 -8.32 2.08 -4.37
N TYR A 278 -7.20 2.10 -5.07
CA TYR A 278 -6.59 3.31 -5.60
C TYR A 278 -6.10 3.09 -7.04
N MET A 279 -5.70 4.15 -7.73
CA MET A 279 -5.08 4.05 -9.05
C MET A 279 -3.56 4.23 -8.94
N PRO A 280 -2.77 3.24 -9.38
CA PRO A 280 -1.31 3.38 -9.42
C PRO A 280 -0.82 4.34 -10.51
N LEU A 281 -1.70 4.74 -11.43
CA LEU A 281 -1.41 5.62 -12.56
C LEU A 281 -2.64 6.47 -12.89
N PRO A 282 -2.47 7.69 -13.44
CA PRO A 282 -3.55 8.41 -14.11
C PRO A 282 -4.19 7.57 -15.23
N PRO A 283 -5.48 7.81 -15.56
CA PRO A 283 -6.11 7.20 -16.73
C PRO A 283 -5.28 7.44 -17.99
N LEU A 284 -4.95 6.38 -18.71
CA LEU A 284 -4.09 6.41 -19.90
C LEU A 284 -4.96 6.54 -21.16
N PRO A 285 -4.79 7.54 -22.01
CA PRO A 285 -5.56 7.67 -23.22
C PRO A 285 -5.28 6.49 -24.17
N LEU A 286 -6.33 5.91 -24.72
CA LEU A 286 -6.20 4.89 -25.75
C LEU A 286 -5.96 5.58 -27.09
N PRO A 287 -5.00 5.10 -27.91
CA PRO A 287 -4.78 5.65 -29.25
C PRO A 287 -6.03 5.45 -30.11
N THR A 288 -6.78 6.50 -30.35
CA THR A 288 -7.88 6.52 -31.30
C THR A 288 -7.31 6.88 -32.68
N GLY A 289 -7.01 5.86 -33.55
CA GLY A 289 -6.68 6.08 -34.96
C GLY A 289 -5.49 7.02 -35.25
N VAL A 290 -5.07 7.08 -36.50
CA VAL A 290 -3.94 7.90 -36.98
C VAL A 290 -4.09 9.35 -36.50
N ARG A 291 -3.11 9.85 -35.73
CA ARG A 291 -2.96 11.28 -35.40
C ARG A 291 -2.93 12.09 -36.69
N GLN A 292 -3.92 12.93 -36.93
CA GLN A 292 -3.92 13.87 -38.05
C GLN A 292 -3.21 15.20 -37.76
N ASP A 293 -2.82 15.47 -36.50
CA ASP A 293 -2.16 16.71 -36.11
C ASP A 293 -0.77 16.42 -35.55
N ALA A 294 0.22 16.50 -36.43
CA ALA A 294 1.63 16.49 -36.07
C ALA A 294 2.02 17.83 -35.41
N SER A 295 1.76 17.97 -34.13
CA SER A 295 2.49 18.94 -33.31
C SER A 295 3.95 18.45 -33.20
N PRO A 296 4.97 19.26 -33.48
CA PRO A 296 6.38 18.85 -33.37
C PRO A 296 6.86 18.61 -31.93
N TRP A 297 6.00 18.86 -30.94
CA TRP A 297 6.26 18.61 -29.51
C TRP A 297 5.26 17.57 -29.00
N PRO A 298 5.74 16.39 -28.58
CA PRO A 298 4.88 15.41 -27.96
C PRO A 298 4.36 15.96 -26.64
N MET A 299 3.07 16.24 -26.59
CA MET A 299 2.40 16.58 -25.33
C MET A 299 1.98 15.30 -24.63
N THR A 300 2.33 15.16 -23.34
CA THR A 300 1.78 14.11 -22.51
C THR A 300 0.26 14.18 -22.57
N PRO A 301 -0.45 13.16 -23.11
CA PRO A 301 -1.88 13.23 -23.25
C PRO A 301 -2.52 13.42 -21.87
N ARG A 302 -3.38 14.41 -21.75
CA ARG A 302 -4.11 14.69 -20.52
C ARG A 302 -5.28 13.74 -20.38
N PRO A 303 -5.50 13.12 -19.22
CA PRO A 303 -6.73 12.38 -18.98
C PRO A 303 -7.94 13.33 -19.09
N SER A 304 -9.04 12.85 -19.66
CA SER A 304 -10.26 13.68 -19.75
C SER A 304 -10.83 13.94 -18.36
N PRO A 305 -11.49 15.10 -18.12
CA PRO A 305 -12.18 15.35 -16.86
C PRO A 305 -13.25 14.29 -16.57
N ALA A 306 -13.91 13.75 -17.60
CA ALA A 306 -14.93 12.70 -17.46
C ALA A 306 -14.30 11.37 -17.02
N ALA A 307 -13.16 10.95 -17.59
CA ALA A 307 -12.42 9.76 -17.17
C ALA A 307 -11.96 9.88 -15.71
N LEU A 308 -11.40 11.03 -15.30
CA LEU A 308 -10.99 11.28 -13.92
C LEU A 308 -12.18 11.20 -12.96
N ALA A 309 -13.28 11.87 -13.28
CA ALA A 309 -14.50 11.84 -12.47
C ALA A 309 -15.05 10.41 -12.32
N ALA A 310 -15.10 9.62 -13.40
CA ALA A 310 -15.52 8.22 -13.39
C ALA A 310 -14.61 7.36 -12.52
N CYS A 311 -13.29 7.52 -12.63
CA CYS A 311 -12.32 6.78 -11.81
C CYS A 311 -12.47 7.10 -10.31
N PHE A 312 -12.58 8.38 -9.94
CA PHE A 312 -12.80 8.76 -8.55
C PHE A 312 -14.16 8.30 -8.02
N ALA A 313 -15.23 8.37 -8.83
CA ALA A 313 -16.53 7.85 -8.44
C ALA A 313 -16.48 6.33 -8.16
N PHE A 314 -15.80 5.56 -9.01
CA PHE A 314 -15.58 4.12 -8.79
C PHE A 314 -14.82 3.85 -7.51
N MET A 315 -13.67 4.52 -7.31
CA MET A 315 -12.86 4.33 -6.10
C MET A 315 -13.64 4.68 -4.83
N ARG A 316 -14.36 5.80 -4.82
CA ARG A 316 -15.18 6.22 -3.66
C ARG A 316 -16.29 5.21 -3.35
N ALA A 317 -16.98 4.70 -4.37
CA ALA A 317 -18.01 3.67 -4.18
C ALA A 317 -17.44 2.38 -3.56
N ARG A 318 -16.23 1.99 -3.97
CA ARG A 318 -15.55 0.79 -3.42
C ARG A 318 -14.99 1.03 -2.02
N ASN A 319 -14.51 2.22 -1.75
CA ASN A 319 -13.85 2.59 -0.50
C ASN A 319 -14.82 3.10 0.58
N GLY A 320 -16.12 3.18 0.31
CA GLY A 320 -17.10 3.70 1.25
C GLY A 320 -16.83 5.16 1.66
N GLY A 321 -16.32 5.98 0.74
CA GLY A 321 -16.00 7.39 1.01
C GLY A 321 -14.68 7.63 1.77
N SER A 322 -13.82 6.61 1.92
CA SER A 322 -12.54 6.76 2.60
C SER A 322 -11.52 7.57 1.79
N ALA A 323 -10.55 8.21 2.49
CA ALA A 323 -9.47 9.03 1.91
C ALA A 323 -8.45 8.23 1.05
N VAL A 324 -8.63 6.92 0.92
CA VAL A 324 -7.75 6.03 0.13
C VAL A 324 -7.89 6.29 -1.37
N SER A 325 -9.04 6.85 -1.81
CA SER A 325 -9.29 7.16 -3.23
C SER A 325 -8.28 8.20 -3.74
N ARG A 326 -7.24 7.71 -4.42
CA ARG A 326 -6.14 8.52 -4.92
C ARG A 326 -5.62 8.00 -6.26
N ILE A 327 -4.94 8.85 -6.99
CA ILE A 327 -4.17 8.51 -8.20
C ILE A 327 -2.70 8.76 -7.88
N GLU A 328 -1.86 7.74 -8.00
CA GLU A 328 -0.42 7.82 -7.76
C GLU A 328 0.39 7.97 -9.05
N ASN A 329 1.69 8.18 -8.89
CA ASN A 329 2.66 8.32 -9.98
C ASN A 329 2.21 9.32 -11.08
N VAL A 330 1.58 10.41 -10.63
CA VAL A 330 1.23 11.54 -11.51
C VAL A 330 2.51 12.24 -11.93
N PRO A 331 2.82 12.33 -13.24
CA PRO A 331 4.01 13.02 -13.70
C PRO A 331 3.88 14.54 -13.55
N ASP A 332 5.04 15.23 -13.52
CA ASP A 332 5.13 16.66 -13.27
C ASP A 332 4.24 17.50 -14.22
N GLU A 333 4.18 17.10 -15.47
CA GLU A 333 3.42 17.77 -16.52
C GLU A 333 1.89 17.73 -16.29
N LEU A 334 1.40 16.79 -15.48
CA LEU A 334 -0.01 16.69 -15.13
C LEU A 334 -0.37 17.39 -13.82
N GLN A 335 0.59 17.89 -13.04
CA GLN A 335 0.34 18.54 -11.76
C GLN A 335 -0.60 19.76 -11.92
N ALA A 336 -0.19 20.76 -12.69
CA ALA A 336 -0.98 21.97 -12.88
C ALA A 336 -2.33 21.71 -13.57
N PRO A 337 -2.45 20.84 -14.61
CA PRO A 337 -3.73 20.45 -15.17
C PRO A 337 -4.71 19.84 -14.16
N LEU A 338 -4.25 18.93 -13.30
CA LEU A 338 -5.10 18.31 -12.29
C LEU A 338 -5.53 19.31 -11.21
N GLN A 339 -4.64 20.20 -10.77
CA GLN A 339 -4.98 21.28 -9.85
C GLN A 339 -6.04 22.23 -10.44
N ALA A 340 -5.94 22.56 -11.73
CA ALA A 340 -6.93 23.38 -12.42
C ALA A 340 -8.31 22.71 -12.51
N LEU A 341 -8.37 21.37 -12.45
CA LEU A 341 -9.62 20.60 -12.37
C LEU A 341 -10.14 20.44 -10.94
N GLY A 342 -9.50 21.04 -9.94
CA GLY A 342 -9.93 20.99 -8.55
C GLY A 342 -9.42 19.78 -7.76
N TYR A 343 -8.43 19.05 -8.26
CA TYR A 343 -7.78 17.97 -7.49
C TYR A 343 -6.68 18.54 -6.60
N ARG A 344 -6.54 17.99 -5.40
CA ARG A 344 -5.36 18.23 -4.57
C ARG A 344 -4.22 17.36 -5.09
N VAL A 345 -3.08 17.98 -5.44
CA VAL A 345 -1.90 17.28 -5.93
C VAL A 345 -0.74 17.56 -4.97
N VAL A 346 -0.19 16.51 -4.38
CA VAL A 346 0.91 16.58 -3.42
C VAL A 346 2.11 15.77 -3.91
N PRO A 347 3.35 16.18 -3.58
CA PRO A 347 4.53 15.39 -3.93
C PRO A 347 4.45 13.99 -3.33
N LYS A 348 4.91 13.00 -4.09
CA LYS A 348 5.30 11.66 -3.66
C LYS A 348 6.83 11.60 -3.65
N ASP A 349 7.41 10.41 -3.62
CA ASP A 349 8.84 10.22 -3.82
C ASP A 349 9.28 10.58 -5.24
N SER A 350 10.59 10.57 -5.50
CA SER A 350 11.13 10.85 -6.84
C SER A 350 11.94 9.67 -7.35
N ASP A 351 11.79 9.33 -8.63
CA ASP A 351 12.67 8.36 -9.28
C ASP A 351 14.07 8.94 -9.51
N TYR A 352 15.07 8.10 -9.39
CA TYR A 352 16.48 8.45 -9.58
C TYR A 352 16.91 8.14 -11.02
N LEU A 353 17.25 9.17 -11.79
CA LEU A 353 17.69 9.06 -13.18
C LEU A 353 19.19 9.32 -13.31
N TYR A 354 19.89 8.44 -14.03
CA TYR A 354 21.33 8.50 -14.24
C TYR A 354 21.68 8.41 -15.72
N ARG A 355 22.86 8.94 -16.13
CA ARG A 355 23.41 8.62 -17.44
C ARG A 355 23.95 7.18 -17.43
N SER A 356 23.54 6.39 -18.40
CA SER A 356 23.97 5.00 -18.52
C SER A 356 25.48 4.89 -18.72
N SER A 357 26.08 5.78 -19.52
CA SER A 357 27.53 5.86 -19.77
C SER A 357 28.35 6.12 -18.49
N ASP A 358 27.83 6.95 -17.58
CA ASP A 358 28.49 7.23 -16.30
C ASP A 358 28.51 6.00 -15.41
N LEU A 359 27.37 5.30 -15.31
CA LEU A 359 27.24 4.09 -14.49
C LEU A 359 27.98 2.88 -15.08
N ALA A 360 28.01 2.78 -16.40
CA ALA A 360 28.73 1.71 -17.11
C ALA A 360 30.25 1.79 -16.89
N THR A 361 30.81 2.99 -16.83
CA THR A 361 32.25 3.19 -16.70
C THR A 361 32.70 3.47 -15.27
N LEU A 362 31.86 4.08 -14.46
CA LEU A 362 32.16 4.61 -13.12
C LEU A 362 33.42 5.50 -13.13
N ALA A 363 33.59 6.31 -14.19
CA ALA A 363 34.78 7.12 -14.41
C ALA A 363 34.83 8.37 -13.51
N GLY A 364 36.01 8.80 -13.15
CA GLY A 364 36.27 9.99 -12.34
C GLY A 364 36.20 9.73 -10.82
N ASP A 365 36.56 10.78 -10.04
CA ASP A 365 36.69 10.69 -8.58
C ASP A 365 35.36 10.52 -7.86
N ARG A 366 34.29 11.05 -8.44
CA ARG A 366 32.93 10.94 -7.89
C ARG A 366 32.44 9.49 -7.73
N TYR A 367 33.00 8.55 -8.48
CA TYR A 367 32.68 7.12 -8.44
C TYR A 367 33.82 6.25 -7.89
N LYS A 368 34.84 6.86 -7.25
CA LYS A 368 36.03 6.15 -6.78
C LYS A 368 35.67 4.97 -5.87
N SER A 369 34.74 5.14 -4.93
CA SER A 369 34.32 4.10 -3.99
C SER A 369 33.59 2.95 -4.67
N GLN A 370 32.66 3.25 -5.59
CA GLN A 370 31.89 2.24 -6.34
C GLN A 370 32.83 1.44 -7.25
N ARG A 371 33.72 2.13 -7.97
CA ARG A 371 34.75 1.49 -8.82
C ARG A 371 35.70 0.61 -8.00
N ALA A 372 36.16 1.09 -6.83
CA ALA A 372 37.01 0.31 -5.96
C ALA A 372 36.31 -0.95 -5.43
N ALA A 373 35.00 -0.86 -5.11
CA ALA A 373 34.21 -2.01 -4.70
C ALA A 373 34.09 -3.05 -5.83
N CYS A 374 33.77 -2.61 -7.06
CA CYS A 374 33.74 -3.49 -8.22
C CYS A 374 35.09 -4.18 -8.48
N ASN A 375 36.18 -3.41 -8.48
CA ASN A 375 37.53 -3.93 -8.73
C ASN A 375 37.97 -4.92 -7.63
N ARG A 376 37.57 -4.67 -6.37
CA ARG A 376 37.80 -5.59 -5.27
C ARG A 376 37.11 -6.92 -5.51
N PHE A 377 35.81 -6.90 -5.84
CA PHE A 377 35.05 -8.08 -6.15
C PHE A 377 35.68 -8.88 -7.31
N GLU A 378 36.01 -8.22 -8.41
CA GLU A 378 36.62 -8.85 -9.59
C GLU A 378 37.97 -9.50 -9.30
N ARG A 379 38.78 -8.91 -8.42
CA ARG A 379 40.09 -9.42 -8.02
C ARG A 379 39.98 -10.60 -7.04
N ASP A 380 39.05 -10.50 -6.06
CA ASP A 380 39.02 -11.38 -4.88
C ASP A 380 38.06 -12.57 -5.06
N SER A 381 37.28 -12.63 -6.17
CA SER A 381 36.25 -13.63 -6.38
C SER A 381 36.43 -14.41 -7.68
N ARG A 382 36.14 -15.72 -7.64
CA ARG A 382 35.99 -16.53 -8.88
C ARG A 382 34.52 -16.45 -9.28
N TYR A 383 34.21 -15.69 -10.30
CA TYR A 383 32.85 -15.40 -10.68
C TYR A 383 32.57 -15.67 -12.16
N ARG A 384 31.27 -15.81 -12.49
CA ARG A 384 30.71 -15.79 -13.84
C ARG A 384 29.47 -14.90 -13.82
N CYS A 385 29.36 -13.95 -14.74
CA CYS A 385 28.20 -13.09 -14.92
C CYS A 385 27.57 -13.39 -16.28
N GLU A 386 26.31 -13.75 -16.28
CA GLU A 386 25.62 -14.19 -17.50
C GLU A 386 24.15 -13.74 -17.52
N PRO A 387 23.49 -13.71 -18.70
CA PRO A 387 22.05 -13.46 -18.78
C PRO A 387 21.25 -14.47 -17.98
N TYR A 388 20.18 -14.00 -17.33
CA TYR A 388 19.27 -14.88 -16.60
C TYR A 388 18.54 -15.85 -17.55
N GLN A 389 18.38 -17.08 -17.12
CA GLN A 389 17.63 -18.13 -17.79
C GLN A 389 16.75 -18.89 -16.79
N ASP A 390 15.72 -19.59 -17.28
CA ASP A 390 14.80 -20.36 -16.42
C ASP A 390 15.50 -21.36 -15.50
N ALA A 391 16.64 -21.93 -15.94
CA ALA A 391 17.45 -22.82 -15.13
C ALA A 391 18.02 -22.18 -13.85
N HIS A 392 18.07 -20.85 -13.79
CA HIS A 392 18.57 -20.11 -12.62
C HIS A 392 17.50 -19.85 -11.57
N ARG A 393 16.22 -20.14 -11.85
CA ARG A 393 15.07 -19.76 -11.03
C ARG A 393 15.19 -20.24 -9.59
N GLU A 394 15.38 -21.54 -9.39
CA GLU A 394 15.43 -22.13 -8.05
C GLU A 394 16.58 -21.55 -7.21
N ALA A 395 17.77 -21.47 -7.82
CA ALA A 395 18.93 -20.90 -7.14
C ALA A 395 18.76 -19.41 -6.81
N SER A 396 18.07 -18.66 -7.67
CA SER A 396 17.77 -17.23 -7.43
C SER A 396 16.71 -17.05 -6.34
N LEU A 397 15.69 -17.92 -6.27
CA LEU A 397 14.71 -17.91 -5.17
C LEU A 397 15.38 -18.25 -3.84
N ALA A 398 16.22 -19.29 -3.79
CA ALA A 398 16.97 -19.63 -2.58
C ALA A 398 17.88 -18.47 -2.12
N LEU A 399 18.53 -17.76 -3.06
CA LEU A 399 19.31 -16.57 -2.73
C LEU A 399 18.44 -15.44 -2.14
N PHE A 400 17.23 -15.24 -2.68
CA PHE A 400 16.31 -14.25 -2.11
C PHE A 400 15.94 -14.59 -0.66
N GLU A 401 15.63 -15.85 -0.37
CA GLU A 401 15.30 -16.32 0.98
C GLU A 401 16.48 -16.13 1.94
N GLU A 402 17.72 -16.47 1.51
CA GLU A 402 18.93 -16.20 2.28
C GLU A 402 19.11 -14.69 2.56
N TRP A 403 18.90 -13.85 1.55
CA TRP A 403 19.02 -12.40 1.66
C TRP A 403 17.96 -11.82 2.59
N ALA A 404 16.70 -12.27 2.51
CA ALA A 404 15.61 -11.86 3.38
C ALA A 404 15.92 -12.21 4.84
N ALA A 405 16.37 -13.45 5.10
CA ALA A 405 16.76 -13.88 6.44
C ALA A 405 17.95 -13.06 7.01
N GLN A 406 18.93 -12.69 6.17
CA GLN A 406 20.04 -11.82 6.59
C GLN A 406 19.53 -10.43 6.97
N LYS A 407 18.60 -9.88 6.20
CA LYS A 407 17.97 -8.59 6.48
C LYS A 407 17.21 -8.61 7.81
N GLU A 408 16.43 -9.65 8.05
CA GLU A 408 15.70 -9.81 9.32
C GLU A 408 16.64 -9.91 10.53
N ALA A 409 17.75 -10.63 10.40
CA ALA A 409 18.75 -10.79 11.46
C ALA A 409 19.46 -9.47 11.84
N GLU A 410 19.49 -8.48 10.94
CA GLU A 410 20.07 -7.16 11.19
C GLU A 410 19.16 -6.22 12.01
N GLY A 411 17.97 -6.67 12.40
CA GLY A 411 17.06 -5.91 13.24
C GLY A 411 16.28 -4.84 12.48
N LEU A 412 15.71 -5.21 11.33
CA LEU A 412 14.81 -4.33 10.58
C LEU A 412 13.68 -3.82 11.45
N ASP A 413 13.30 -2.56 11.27
CA ASP A 413 12.03 -2.06 11.78
C ASP A 413 10.83 -2.81 11.16
N ALA A 414 9.65 -2.64 11.73
CA ALA A 414 8.45 -3.37 11.29
C ALA A 414 8.10 -3.06 9.82
N GLY A 415 8.25 -1.81 9.37
CA GLY A 415 7.96 -1.40 8.00
C GLY A 415 8.91 -2.03 6.98
N ALA A 416 10.22 -1.97 7.25
CA ALA A 416 11.23 -2.57 6.38
C ALA A 416 11.09 -4.10 6.31
N ARG A 417 10.71 -4.76 7.42
CA ARG A 417 10.43 -6.21 7.45
C ARG A 417 9.22 -6.56 6.59
N HIS A 418 8.15 -5.77 6.68
CA HIS A 418 6.96 -5.95 5.85
C HIS A 418 7.29 -5.81 4.37
N MET A 419 8.05 -4.78 3.99
CA MET A 419 8.50 -4.59 2.61
C MET A 419 9.34 -5.75 2.06
N VAL A 420 10.22 -6.34 2.88
CA VAL A 420 11.00 -7.53 2.47
C VAL A 420 10.07 -8.71 2.21
N LYS A 421 9.09 -8.95 3.09
CA LYS A 421 8.10 -10.02 2.95
C LYS A 421 7.24 -9.81 1.68
N ASP A 422 6.75 -8.60 1.47
CA ASP A 422 5.92 -8.25 0.31
C ASP A 422 6.68 -8.41 -1.00
N SER A 423 7.97 -8.04 -1.01
CA SER A 423 8.81 -8.15 -2.20
C SER A 423 9.06 -9.60 -2.64
N ALA A 424 8.88 -10.60 -1.76
CA ALA A 424 9.09 -12.01 -2.09
C ALA A 424 8.20 -12.47 -3.27
N SER A 425 6.94 -12.02 -3.29
CA SER A 425 6.02 -12.33 -4.39
C SER A 425 6.45 -11.68 -5.70
N ALA A 426 6.91 -10.42 -5.65
CA ALA A 426 7.38 -9.71 -6.83
C ALA A 426 8.65 -10.34 -7.42
N HIS A 427 9.58 -10.79 -6.59
CA HIS A 427 10.75 -11.53 -7.05
C HIS A 427 10.36 -12.86 -7.71
N ARG A 428 9.42 -13.62 -7.12
CA ARG A 428 8.92 -14.87 -7.69
C ARG A 428 8.25 -14.65 -9.05
N GLU A 429 7.40 -13.63 -9.17
CA GLU A 429 6.74 -13.27 -10.42
C GLU A 429 7.74 -12.87 -11.51
N ALA A 430 8.73 -12.04 -11.18
CA ALA A 430 9.78 -11.65 -12.12
C ALA A 430 10.61 -12.83 -12.60
N LEU A 431 11.08 -13.68 -11.68
CA LEU A 431 11.87 -14.88 -12.00
C LEU A 431 11.08 -15.89 -12.86
N THR A 432 9.76 -15.99 -12.64
CA THR A 432 8.90 -16.93 -13.36
C THR A 432 8.50 -16.42 -14.73
N HIS A 433 8.18 -15.13 -14.84
CA HIS A 433 7.58 -14.56 -16.04
C HIS A 433 8.50 -13.62 -16.82
N HIS A 434 9.81 -13.61 -16.54
CA HIS A 434 10.75 -12.64 -17.11
C HIS A 434 10.63 -12.51 -18.64
N ARG A 435 10.50 -13.60 -19.39
CA ARG A 435 10.35 -13.58 -20.85
C ARG A 435 9.02 -12.95 -21.28
N ALA A 436 7.93 -13.40 -20.64
CA ALA A 436 6.60 -12.88 -20.93
C ALA A 436 6.45 -11.41 -20.56
N LEU A 437 7.22 -10.92 -19.59
CA LEU A 437 7.27 -9.51 -19.17
C LEU A 437 8.31 -8.68 -19.94
N GLY A 438 9.14 -9.31 -20.78
CA GLY A 438 10.22 -8.61 -21.49
C GLY A 438 11.32 -8.10 -20.56
N LEU A 439 11.54 -8.76 -19.42
CA LEU A 439 12.57 -8.39 -18.47
C LEU A 439 13.94 -8.85 -18.97
N ALA A 440 14.92 -7.96 -18.97
CA ALA A 440 16.32 -8.29 -19.10
C ALA A 440 16.88 -8.63 -17.71
N GLY A 441 17.38 -9.84 -17.54
CA GLY A 441 17.91 -10.29 -16.25
C GLY A 441 19.36 -10.73 -16.35
N ARG A 442 20.11 -10.57 -15.26
CA ARG A 442 21.47 -11.08 -15.09
C ARG A 442 21.61 -11.85 -13.79
N VAL A 443 22.48 -12.85 -13.80
CA VAL A 443 22.91 -13.58 -12.61
C VAL A 443 24.42 -13.56 -12.47
N VAL A 444 24.89 -13.55 -11.23
CA VAL A 444 26.30 -13.70 -10.90
C VAL A 444 26.50 -14.95 -10.04
N TRP A 445 27.34 -15.83 -10.55
CA TRP A 445 27.83 -17.00 -9.84
C TRP A 445 29.14 -16.67 -9.14
N VAL A 446 29.27 -17.09 -7.89
CA VAL A 446 30.52 -17.04 -7.14
C VAL A 446 30.73 -18.40 -6.51
N ASP A 447 31.91 -18.99 -6.73
CA ASP A 447 32.29 -20.31 -6.23
C ASP A 447 31.25 -21.43 -6.52
N GLY A 448 30.62 -21.37 -7.70
CA GLY A 448 29.67 -22.38 -8.15
C GLY A 448 28.21 -22.20 -7.66
N ALA A 449 27.90 -21.12 -6.94
CA ALA A 449 26.55 -20.80 -6.49
C ALA A 449 26.08 -19.44 -7.04
N VAL A 450 24.77 -19.29 -7.29
CA VAL A 450 24.15 -17.98 -7.60
C VAL A 450 24.25 -17.11 -6.36
N ARG A 451 24.89 -15.93 -6.48
CA ARG A 451 25.11 -14.98 -5.38
C ARG A 451 24.56 -13.60 -5.65
N ALA A 452 24.14 -13.32 -6.88
CA ALA A 452 23.40 -12.10 -7.18
C ALA A 452 22.55 -12.28 -8.43
N TYR A 453 21.45 -11.51 -8.52
CA TYR A 453 20.67 -11.35 -9.74
C TYR A 453 19.98 -9.98 -9.76
N THR A 454 19.64 -9.55 -10.97
CA THR A 454 18.88 -8.32 -11.20
C THR A 454 17.96 -8.50 -12.40
N PHE A 455 16.89 -7.71 -12.42
CA PHE A 455 15.98 -7.56 -13.56
C PHE A 455 15.71 -6.09 -13.84
N GLY A 456 15.60 -5.78 -15.12
CA GLY A 456 15.17 -4.47 -15.59
C GLY A 456 14.34 -4.59 -16.85
N TYR A 457 13.75 -3.48 -17.29
CA TYR A 457 12.93 -3.37 -18.49
C TYR A 457 13.16 -2.08 -19.22
N GLU A 458 12.84 -2.08 -20.50
CA GLU A 458 12.81 -0.92 -21.35
C GLU A 458 11.56 -0.09 -21.05
N ARG A 459 11.75 1.15 -20.56
CA ARG A 459 10.64 2.09 -20.34
C ARG A 459 10.35 2.88 -21.63
N SER A 460 11.40 3.28 -22.34
CA SER A 460 11.35 3.98 -23.61
C SER A 460 12.63 3.70 -24.41
N PRO A 461 12.75 4.09 -25.67
CA PRO A 461 13.97 3.89 -26.44
C PRO A 461 15.24 4.49 -25.80
N SER A 462 15.09 5.47 -24.90
CA SER A 462 16.22 6.14 -24.22
C SER A 462 16.38 5.76 -22.75
N VAL A 463 15.37 5.11 -22.10
CA VAL A 463 15.37 4.85 -20.66
C VAL A 463 15.21 3.36 -20.35
N PHE A 464 16.17 2.79 -19.65
CA PHE A 464 16.10 1.46 -19.07
C PHE A 464 15.88 1.57 -17.56
N CYS A 465 14.93 0.80 -17.02
CA CYS A 465 14.62 0.78 -15.59
C CYS A 465 15.21 -0.48 -14.93
N ILE A 466 15.87 -0.33 -13.78
CA ILE A 466 16.23 -1.43 -12.90
C ILE A 466 15.05 -1.67 -11.96
N LEU A 467 14.47 -2.86 -12.03
CA LEU A 467 13.24 -3.23 -11.30
C LEU A 467 13.56 -3.89 -9.96
N LEU A 468 14.38 -4.92 -9.97
CA LEU A 468 14.70 -5.74 -8.82
C LEU A 468 16.19 -6.07 -8.81
N GLU A 469 16.80 -6.08 -7.63
CA GLU A 469 18.19 -6.48 -7.44
C GLU A 469 18.38 -7.19 -6.10
N VAL A 470 19.04 -8.33 -6.12
CA VAL A 470 19.46 -9.09 -4.92
C VAL A 470 20.93 -9.48 -5.06
N ALA A 471 21.70 -9.25 -4.00
CA ALA A 471 23.09 -9.68 -3.91
C ALA A 471 23.42 -10.19 -2.50
N ASP A 472 24.19 -11.26 -2.41
CA ASP A 472 24.70 -11.78 -1.13
C ASP A 472 25.59 -10.72 -0.47
N ARG A 473 25.13 -10.18 0.65
CA ARG A 473 25.78 -9.07 1.35
C ARG A 473 27.10 -9.44 2.01
N ARG A 474 27.35 -10.73 2.18
CA ARG A 474 28.63 -11.25 2.71
C ARG A 474 29.78 -11.12 1.71
N ILE A 475 29.46 -10.87 0.43
CA ILE A 475 30.46 -10.76 -0.65
C ILE A 475 30.69 -9.27 -0.95
N PRO A 476 31.80 -8.66 -0.49
CA PRO A 476 32.07 -7.24 -0.67
C PRO A 476 32.17 -6.85 -2.15
N GLY A 477 31.45 -5.82 -2.57
CA GLY A 477 31.51 -5.27 -3.92
C GLY A 477 30.61 -5.97 -4.94
N LEU A 478 29.96 -7.10 -4.59
CA LEU A 478 29.11 -7.86 -5.49
C LEU A 478 27.91 -7.05 -6.00
N ALA A 479 27.20 -6.33 -5.10
CA ALA A 479 26.07 -5.50 -5.51
C ALA A 479 26.50 -4.37 -6.46
N GLN A 480 27.61 -3.68 -6.17
CA GLN A 480 28.14 -2.64 -7.04
C GLN A 480 28.58 -3.20 -8.41
N PHE A 481 29.16 -4.40 -8.43
CA PHE A 481 29.53 -5.08 -9.65
C PHE A 481 28.30 -5.42 -10.49
N LEU A 482 27.29 -6.09 -9.91
CA LEU A 482 26.04 -6.46 -10.59
C LEU A 482 25.36 -5.23 -11.20
N PHE A 483 25.19 -4.18 -10.41
CA PHE A 483 24.59 -2.91 -10.87
C PHE A 483 25.35 -2.31 -12.05
N ARG A 484 26.69 -2.23 -11.96
CA ARG A 484 27.54 -1.76 -13.08
C ARG A 484 27.38 -2.62 -14.35
N GLU A 485 27.36 -3.93 -14.23
CA GLU A 485 27.20 -4.82 -15.39
C GLU A 485 25.82 -4.67 -16.05
N SER A 486 24.77 -4.48 -15.27
CA SER A 486 23.43 -4.16 -15.79
C SER A 486 23.40 -2.83 -16.53
N CYS A 487 24.07 -1.80 -15.98
CA CYS A 487 24.20 -0.49 -16.63
C CYS A 487 25.06 -0.56 -17.90
N ARG A 488 26.09 -1.40 -17.92
CA ARG A 488 26.92 -1.65 -19.13
C ARG A 488 26.10 -2.29 -20.24
N GLU A 489 25.30 -3.28 -19.91
CA GLU A 489 24.40 -3.92 -20.87
C GLU A 489 23.39 -2.92 -21.44
N ALA A 490 22.73 -2.15 -20.58
CA ALA A 490 21.79 -1.12 -21.01
C ALA A 490 22.47 -0.05 -21.91
N ALA A 491 23.64 0.44 -21.53
CA ALA A 491 24.41 1.37 -22.35
C ALA A 491 24.83 0.75 -23.70
N GLY A 492 25.24 -0.53 -23.71
CA GLY A 492 25.58 -1.29 -24.91
C GLY A 492 24.39 -1.51 -25.84
N ARG A 493 23.16 -1.53 -25.31
CA ARG A 493 21.90 -1.55 -26.08
C ARG A 493 21.44 -0.18 -26.57
N GLY A 494 22.14 0.89 -26.21
CA GLY A 494 21.87 2.26 -26.67
C GLY A 494 20.97 3.09 -25.76
N PHE A 495 20.62 2.61 -24.56
CA PHE A 495 19.86 3.41 -23.60
C PHE A 495 20.73 4.56 -23.06
N GLU A 496 20.22 5.78 -23.14
CA GLU A 496 20.92 6.97 -22.65
C GLU A 496 20.85 7.08 -21.12
N PHE A 497 19.72 6.65 -20.55
CA PHE A 497 19.46 6.79 -19.12
C PHE A 497 19.10 5.47 -18.45
N ILE A 498 19.45 5.40 -17.14
CA ILE A 498 19.02 4.36 -16.20
C ILE A 498 18.10 5.02 -15.17
N ASN A 499 16.90 4.47 -14.99
CA ASN A 499 16.01 4.81 -13.90
C ASN A 499 16.06 3.66 -12.87
N THR A 500 16.25 3.98 -11.59
CA THR A 500 16.30 2.99 -10.49
C THR A 500 15.11 3.09 -9.55
N MET A 501 14.01 3.70 -9.99
CA MET A 501 12.82 3.95 -9.19
C MET A 501 13.07 4.89 -8.00
N ASP A 502 12.09 5.07 -7.14
CA ASP A 502 12.20 5.83 -5.89
C ASP A 502 12.98 5.06 -4.80
N ASP A 503 13.12 5.64 -3.62
CA ASP A 503 13.80 5.03 -2.48
C ASP A 503 12.85 4.50 -1.40
N SER A 504 11.53 4.51 -1.68
CA SER A 504 10.47 4.03 -0.78
C SER A 504 10.55 4.66 0.62
N GLY A 505 11.07 5.88 0.73
CA GLY A 505 11.25 6.58 2.00
C GLY A 505 12.34 5.97 2.90
N LEU A 506 13.16 5.02 2.40
CA LEU A 506 14.19 4.35 3.17
C LEU A 506 15.52 5.13 3.12
N PRO A 507 16.00 5.72 4.24
CA PRO A 507 17.21 6.56 4.25
C PRO A 507 18.46 5.85 3.72
N GLY A 508 18.63 4.55 4.03
CA GLY A 508 19.77 3.76 3.56
C GLY A 508 19.74 3.52 2.05
N LEU A 509 18.53 3.31 1.48
CA LEU A 509 18.35 3.17 0.04
C LEU A 509 18.57 4.50 -0.68
N ALA A 510 18.02 5.60 -0.14
CA ALA A 510 18.26 6.96 -0.62
C ALA A 510 19.75 7.29 -0.65
N GLN A 511 20.49 6.99 0.42
CA GLN A 511 21.94 7.19 0.48
C GLN A 511 22.66 6.39 -0.60
N SER A 512 22.31 5.11 -0.76
CA SER A 512 22.90 4.24 -1.77
C SER A 512 22.67 4.78 -3.19
N LYS A 513 21.44 5.19 -3.51
CA LYS A 513 21.09 5.76 -4.82
C LYS A 513 21.79 7.09 -5.07
N ARG A 514 21.82 8.00 -4.11
CA ARG A 514 22.53 9.29 -4.22
C ARG A 514 24.04 9.13 -4.39
N ALA A 515 24.63 8.06 -3.89
CA ALA A 515 26.06 7.78 -4.06
C ALA A 515 26.45 7.55 -5.52
N TYR A 516 25.51 7.16 -6.39
CA TYR A 516 25.71 7.04 -7.84
C TYR A 516 25.44 8.33 -8.63
N ARG A 517 25.21 9.46 -7.95
CA ARG A 517 25.12 10.80 -8.53
C ARG A 517 24.07 10.90 -9.64
N PRO A 518 22.79 10.83 -9.32
CA PRO A 518 21.72 10.97 -10.31
C PRO A 518 21.87 12.33 -11.04
N VAL A 519 21.64 12.31 -12.35
CA VAL A 519 21.64 13.52 -13.17
C VAL A 519 20.36 14.32 -13.02
N ARG A 520 19.25 13.61 -12.64
CA ARG A 520 17.96 14.22 -12.36
C ARG A 520 17.18 13.37 -11.38
N MET A 521 16.47 14.03 -10.49
CA MET A 521 15.37 13.44 -9.72
C MET A 521 14.09 13.69 -10.51
N LEU A 522 13.30 12.64 -10.74
CA LEU A 522 12.05 12.71 -11.48
C LEU A 522 10.91 12.79 -10.46
N PRO A 523 10.35 13.98 -10.21
CA PRO A 523 9.27 14.10 -9.25
C PRO A 523 8.03 13.38 -9.76
N ASN A 524 7.31 12.76 -8.86
CA ASN A 524 5.97 12.28 -9.09
C ASN A 524 5.05 12.70 -7.96
N TYR A 525 3.75 12.63 -8.19
CA TYR A 525 2.75 13.19 -7.30
C TYR A 525 1.62 12.22 -7.04
N ILE A 526 0.86 12.52 -6.00
CA ILE A 526 -0.42 11.88 -5.66
C ILE A 526 -1.51 12.90 -5.87
N ALA A 527 -2.55 12.54 -6.64
CA ALA A 527 -3.74 13.34 -6.80
C ALA A 527 -4.91 12.75 -6.00
N THR A 528 -5.63 13.60 -5.26
CA THR A 528 -6.82 13.25 -4.50
C THR A 528 -7.97 14.20 -4.83
N SER A 529 -9.21 13.74 -4.75
CA SER A 529 -10.37 14.60 -4.88
C SER A 529 -10.53 15.44 -3.62
N LEU A 530 -10.97 16.71 -3.76
CA LEU A 530 -11.29 17.60 -2.64
C LEU A 530 -12.69 17.37 -2.08
N SER A 531 -13.52 16.52 -2.72
CA SER A 531 -14.91 16.22 -2.34
C SER A 531 -15.12 14.73 -2.19
#